data_805a1d29a6c36aa598487c574452a452
#
_entry.id   805a1d29a6c36aa598487c574452a452
#
_cell.length_a   1.000
_cell.length_b   1.000
_cell.length_c   1.000
_cell.angle_alpha   90.00
_cell.angle_beta   90.00
_cell.angle_gamma   90.00
#
_symmetry.space_group_name_H-M   'P 1'
#
loop_
_entity.id
_entity.type
_entity.pdbx_description
1 polymer ?
#
loop_
_entity_poly.entity_id
_entity_poly.type
_entity_poly.pdbx_seq_one_letter_code
_entity_poly.pdbx_strand_id
1 'polypeptide(L)'
;MSFFKNIFSSDKKATLDKGLEKSKTTFFDKLSKVVVGKSKVDANVLDDLEEVLVTSDVGVNTTLKIIERIEARVSKDKYVGTDALNLILREEIAGLLSETNSGEETEFSVPKTQKPHVIMVVGVNGAGKTTTIGKLAYQLKKQGL
;
A
#
# COMPACT_ATOMS: atom_id res chain seq x y z
N MET A 1 -8.18 20.48 3.45
CA MET A 1 -8.98 19.24 3.30
C MET A 1 -8.21 18.31 2.39
N SER A 2 -7.89 17.14 2.92
CA SER A 2 -6.89 16.20 2.47
C SER A 2 -7.09 15.69 1.04
N PHE A 3 -6.02 15.65 0.24
CA PHE A 3 -5.91 15.01 -1.07
C PHE A 3 -6.39 13.54 -1.03
N PHE A 4 -6.14 12.84 0.06
CA PHE A 4 -6.64 11.49 0.30
C PHE A 4 -8.17 11.40 0.35
N LYS A 5 -8.87 12.42 0.83
CA LYS A 5 -10.33 12.45 0.87
C LYS A 5 -10.94 12.51 -0.54
N ASN A 6 -10.25 13.14 -1.50
CA ASN A 6 -10.64 13.18 -2.90
C ASN A 6 -10.25 11.94 -3.72
N ILE A 7 -9.20 11.20 -3.31
CA ILE A 7 -8.81 9.94 -3.94
C ILE A 7 -9.79 8.82 -3.56
N PHE A 8 -10.39 8.92 -2.37
CA PHE A 8 -11.37 7.95 -1.85
C PHE A 8 -12.83 8.36 -2.05
N SER A 9 -13.14 9.20 -3.05
CA SER A 9 -14.54 9.29 -3.51
C SER A 9 -15.00 7.90 -3.96
N SER A 10 -16.22 7.50 -3.64
CA SER A 10 -16.74 6.14 -3.84
C SER A 10 -16.49 5.58 -5.24
N ASP A 11 -16.60 6.41 -6.27
CA ASP A 11 -16.39 6.01 -7.68
C ASP A 11 -14.92 5.72 -8.02
N LYS A 12 -13.98 6.48 -7.45
CA LYS A 12 -12.54 6.25 -7.65
C LYS A 12 -12.07 5.01 -6.90
N LYS A 13 -12.61 4.77 -5.71
CA LYS A 13 -12.34 3.56 -4.94
C LYS A 13 -12.82 2.33 -5.69
N ALA A 14 -14.03 2.34 -6.24
CA ALA A 14 -14.58 1.23 -7.03
C ALA A 14 -13.72 0.93 -8.27
N THR A 15 -13.26 1.96 -8.97
CA THR A 15 -12.37 1.80 -10.15
C THR A 15 -11.01 1.24 -9.77
N LEU A 16 -10.44 1.69 -8.66
CA LEU A 16 -9.16 1.19 -8.13
C LEU A 16 -9.30 -0.26 -7.65
N ASP A 17 -10.36 -0.58 -6.93
CA ASP A 17 -10.65 -1.92 -6.44
C ASP A 17 -10.79 -2.90 -7.60
N LYS A 18 -11.49 -2.54 -8.67
CA LYS A 18 -11.62 -3.36 -9.89
C LYS A 18 -10.28 -3.55 -10.59
N GLY A 19 -9.45 -2.51 -10.66
CA GLY A 19 -8.11 -2.59 -11.27
C GLY A 19 -7.12 -3.46 -10.48
N LEU A 20 -7.29 -3.58 -9.17
CA LEU A 20 -6.44 -4.34 -8.26
C LEU A 20 -7.02 -5.72 -7.88
N GLU A 21 -8.17 -6.10 -8.43
CA GLU A 21 -8.90 -7.31 -8.02
C GLU A 21 -8.04 -8.58 -8.14
N LYS A 22 -7.32 -8.76 -9.27
CA LYS A 22 -6.43 -9.91 -9.45
C LYS A 22 -5.28 -9.95 -8.46
N SER A 23 -4.66 -8.80 -8.18
CA SER A 23 -3.55 -8.72 -7.23
C SER A 23 -4.02 -8.96 -5.80
N LYS A 24 -5.19 -8.43 -5.46
CA LYS A 24 -5.83 -8.67 -4.15
C LYS A 24 -6.14 -10.15 -3.95
N THR A 25 -6.85 -10.79 -4.90
CA THR A 25 -7.21 -12.20 -4.79
C THR A 25 -5.97 -13.07 -4.67
N THR A 26 -4.96 -12.89 -5.50
CA THR A 26 -3.72 -13.67 -5.45
C THR A 26 -3.00 -13.55 -4.10
N PHE A 27 -2.90 -12.33 -3.56
CA PHE A 27 -2.26 -12.10 -2.27
C PHE A 27 -3.08 -12.70 -1.12
N PHE A 28 -4.39 -12.45 -1.09
CA PHE A 28 -5.26 -12.97 -0.05
C PHE A 28 -5.43 -14.49 -0.12
N ASP A 29 -5.39 -15.09 -1.30
CA ASP A 29 -5.40 -16.55 -1.46
C ASP A 29 -4.13 -17.19 -0.88
N LYS A 30 -2.96 -16.57 -1.10
CA LYS A 30 -1.71 -17.01 -0.47
C LYS A 30 -1.79 -16.88 1.05
N LEU A 31 -2.24 -15.73 1.54
CA LEU A 31 -2.36 -15.45 2.96
C LEU A 31 -3.36 -16.39 3.65
N SER A 32 -4.49 -16.67 2.99
CA SER A 32 -5.49 -17.61 3.52
C SER A 32 -4.91 -19.03 3.70
N LYS A 33 -4.03 -19.47 2.80
CA LYS A 33 -3.39 -20.78 2.89
C LYS A 33 -2.49 -20.91 4.13
N VAL A 34 -1.87 -19.83 4.56
CA VAL A 34 -1.03 -19.79 5.77
C VAL A 34 -1.83 -20.13 7.01
N VAL A 35 -3.10 -19.72 7.07
CA VAL A 35 -3.95 -19.85 8.25
C VAL A 35 -4.93 -21.03 8.20
N VAL A 36 -5.09 -21.67 7.04
CA VAL A 36 -6.00 -22.82 6.89
C VAL A 36 -5.60 -23.96 7.81
N GLY A 37 -6.56 -24.42 8.64
CA GLY A 37 -6.37 -25.53 9.57
C GLY A 37 -5.57 -25.18 10.83
N LYS A 38 -5.17 -23.94 11.02
CA LYS A 38 -4.45 -23.47 12.21
C LYS A 38 -5.40 -22.66 13.11
N SER A 39 -5.41 -22.97 14.40
CA SER A 39 -6.28 -22.30 15.40
C SER A 39 -5.62 -21.13 16.11
N LYS A 40 -4.29 -20.99 15.98
CA LYS A 40 -3.48 -19.95 16.63
C LYS A 40 -2.40 -19.45 15.69
N VAL A 41 -1.97 -18.21 15.91
CA VAL A 41 -0.79 -17.64 15.27
C VAL A 41 0.43 -18.05 16.08
N ASP A 42 1.16 -19.03 15.59
CA ASP A 42 2.41 -19.53 16.17
C ASP A 42 3.62 -19.13 15.28
N ALA A 43 4.83 -19.53 15.69
CA ALA A 43 6.04 -19.24 14.93
C ALA A 43 5.96 -19.75 13.48
N ASN A 44 5.40 -20.93 13.24
CA ASN A 44 5.26 -21.47 11.88
C ASN A 44 4.33 -20.61 11.02
N VAL A 45 3.25 -20.04 11.61
CA VAL A 45 2.36 -19.10 10.90
C VAL A 45 3.09 -17.82 10.55
N LEU A 46 3.95 -17.32 11.43
CA LEU A 46 4.76 -16.13 11.19
C LEU A 46 5.81 -16.36 10.10
N ASP A 47 6.47 -17.51 10.11
CA ASP A 47 7.44 -17.92 9.08
C ASP A 47 6.77 -18.04 7.69
N ASP A 48 5.62 -18.73 7.63
CA ASP A 48 4.82 -18.85 6.41
C ASP A 48 4.33 -17.47 5.90
N LEU A 49 3.98 -16.55 6.82
CA LEU A 49 3.59 -15.18 6.50
C LEU A 49 4.76 -14.38 5.95
N GLU A 50 5.95 -14.52 6.54
CA GLU A 50 7.18 -13.90 6.05
C GLU A 50 7.45 -14.32 4.60
N GLU A 51 7.38 -15.63 4.31
CA GLU A 51 7.55 -16.17 2.96
C GLU A 51 6.53 -15.57 1.98
N VAL A 52 5.26 -15.47 2.37
CA VAL A 52 4.21 -14.87 1.53
C VAL A 52 4.50 -13.40 1.24
N LEU A 53 4.95 -12.62 2.23
CA LEU A 53 5.27 -11.21 2.06
C LEU A 53 6.46 -11.03 1.10
N VAL A 54 7.56 -11.77 1.31
CA VAL A 54 8.76 -11.71 0.45
C VAL A 54 8.43 -12.15 -0.97
N THR A 55 7.71 -13.25 -1.14
CA THR A 55 7.30 -13.74 -2.48
C THR A 55 6.26 -12.86 -3.17
N SER A 56 5.67 -11.93 -2.44
CA SER A 56 4.78 -10.88 -2.96
C SER A 56 5.49 -9.55 -3.22
N ASP A 57 6.83 -9.59 -3.29
CA ASP A 57 7.69 -8.44 -3.60
C ASP A 57 7.72 -7.36 -2.50
N VAL A 58 7.42 -7.73 -1.26
CA VAL A 58 7.63 -6.86 -0.10
C VAL A 58 9.11 -6.94 0.29
N GLY A 59 9.77 -5.79 0.40
CA GLY A 59 11.19 -5.75 0.74
C GLY A 59 11.48 -6.41 2.10
N VAL A 60 12.58 -7.15 2.21
CA VAL A 60 12.94 -7.94 3.41
C VAL A 60 12.88 -7.12 4.70
N ASN A 61 13.47 -5.92 4.72
CA ASN A 61 13.45 -5.06 5.91
C ASN A 61 12.03 -4.65 6.32
N THR A 62 11.13 -4.45 5.36
CA THR A 62 9.73 -4.12 5.63
C THR A 62 8.99 -5.35 6.14
N THR A 63 9.24 -6.51 5.55
CA THR A 63 8.68 -7.80 5.99
C THR A 63 9.04 -8.07 7.45
N LEU A 64 10.33 -8.00 7.80
CA LEU A 64 10.79 -8.21 9.19
C LEU A 64 10.08 -7.27 10.18
N LYS A 65 9.93 -5.98 9.84
CA LYS A 65 9.19 -5.03 10.69
C LYS A 65 7.72 -5.40 10.84
N ILE A 66 7.08 -5.90 9.78
CA ILE A 66 5.68 -6.35 9.84
C ILE A 66 5.56 -7.56 10.76
N ILE A 67 6.42 -8.57 10.59
CA ILE A 67 6.44 -9.79 11.41
C ILE A 67 6.66 -9.46 12.89
N GLU A 68 7.68 -8.66 13.20
CA GLU A 68 7.98 -8.24 14.57
C GLU A 68 6.78 -7.54 15.24
N ARG A 69 6.08 -6.66 14.53
CA ARG A 69 4.89 -5.97 15.05
C ARG A 69 3.72 -6.92 15.28
N ILE A 70 3.50 -7.87 14.34
CA ILE A 70 2.46 -8.89 14.49
C ILE A 70 2.78 -9.78 15.68
N GLU A 71 4.02 -10.26 15.81
CA GLU A 71 4.47 -11.07 16.94
C GLU A 71 4.24 -10.36 18.28
N ALA A 72 4.62 -9.09 18.38
CA ALA A 72 4.42 -8.27 19.57
C ALA A 72 2.93 -8.11 19.93
N ARG A 73 2.03 -8.02 18.95
CA ARG A 73 0.57 -7.96 19.18
C ARG A 73 0.02 -9.30 19.60
N VAL A 74 0.38 -10.37 18.90
CA VAL A 74 -0.07 -11.74 19.21
C VAL A 74 0.39 -12.18 20.59
N SER A 75 1.61 -11.79 21.01
CA SER A 75 2.14 -12.11 22.35
C SER A 75 1.38 -11.40 23.48
N LYS A 76 0.81 -10.23 23.23
CA LYS A 76 -0.02 -9.50 24.20
C LYS A 76 -1.41 -10.11 24.33
N ASP A 77 -2.00 -10.47 23.23
CA ASP A 77 -3.35 -11.04 23.15
C ASP A 77 -3.23 -12.57 23.11
N LYS A 78 -3.22 -13.21 24.27
CA LYS A 78 -2.99 -14.67 24.44
C LYS A 78 -3.84 -15.60 23.56
N TYR A 79 -4.81 -15.09 22.80
CA TYR A 79 -5.74 -15.82 21.95
C TYR A 79 -6.06 -15.08 20.64
N VAL A 80 -5.05 -14.72 19.86
CA VAL A 80 -5.31 -14.22 18.51
C VAL A 80 -5.60 -15.40 17.61
N GLY A 81 -6.88 -15.60 17.29
CA GLY A 81 -7.28 -16.55 16.26
C GLY A 81 -6.80 -16.10 14.88
N THR A 82 -6.66 -17.06 13.99
CA THR A 82 -6.21 -16.80 12.60
C THR A 82 -7.13 -15.83 11.84
N ASP A 83 -8.40 -15.71 12.22
CA ASP A 83 -9.34 -14.75 11.64
C ASP A 83 -8.95 -13.28 11.92
N ALA A 84 -8.33 -13.03 13.08
CA ALA A 84 -7.85 -11.70 13.46
C ALA A 84 -6.54 -11.33 12.76
N LEU A 85 -5.77 -12.30 12.25
CA LEU A 85 -4.45 -12.05 11.63
C LEU A 85 -4.56 -11.11 10.42
N ASN A 86 -5.57 -11.27 9.58
CA ASN A 86 -5.81 -10.41 8.42
C ASN A 86 -6.04 -8.95 8.82
N LEU A 87 -6.78 -8.74 9.92
CA LEU A 87 -7.03 -7.40 10.44
C LEU A 87 -5.75 -6.78 11.00
N ILE A 88 -5.01 -7.54 11.81
CA ILE A 88 -3.74 -7.12 12.41
C ILE A 88 -2.74 -6.76 11.31
N LEU A 89 -2.55 -7.65 10.32
CA LEU A 89 -1.66 -7.42 9.20
C LEU A 89 -2.01 -6.12 8.45
N ARG A 90 -3.28 -5.90 8.18
CA ARG A 90 -3.76 -4.69 7.51
C ARG A 90 -3.47 -3.42 8.33
N GLU A 91 -3.69 -3.48 9.63
CA GLU A 91 -3.43 -2.35 10.53
C GLU A 91 -1.94 -2.04 10.63
N GLU A 92 -1.08 -3.06 10.75
CA GLU A 92 0.37 -2.88 10.83
C GLU A 92 0.96 -2.32 9.52
N ILE A 93 0.51 -2.83 8.37
CA ILE A 93 0.91 -2.28 7.07
C ILE A 93 0.45 -0.82 6.93
N ALA A 94 -0.78 -0.50 7.31
CA ALA A 94 -1.29 0.87 7.26
C ALA A 94 -0.51 1.80 8.21
N GLY A 95 -0.15 1.32 9.39
CA GLY A 95 0.68 2.02 10.35
C GLY A 95 2.07 2.34 9.80
N LEU A 96 2.75 1.36 9.21
CA LEU A 96 4.06 1.54 8.58
C LEU A 96 4.02 2.55 7.43
N LEU A 97 3.00 2.47 6.57
CA LEU A 97 2.82 3.44 5.48
C LEU A 97 2.59 4.86 6.01
N SER A 98 1.83 5.00 7.11
CA SER A 98 1.57 6.30 7.74
C SER A 98 2.84 6.88 8.37
N GLU A 99 3.67 6.06 9.00
CA GLU A 99 4.96 6.48 9.58
C GLU A 99 5.93 6.96 8.50
N THR A 100 5.97 6.28 7.36
CA THR A 100 6.83 6.66 6.22
C THR A 100 6.36 7.96 5.58
N ASN A 101 5.05 8.22 5.58
CA ASN A 101 4.43 9.42 5.01
C ASN A 101 4.22 10.56 6.04
N SER A 102 4.82 10.49 7.22
CA SER A 102 4.72 11.53 8.26
C SER A 102 5.44 12.85 7.91
N GLY A 103 6.07 12.92 6.74
CA GLY A 103 6.53 14.17 6.17
C GLY A 103 5.49 14.71 5.18
N GLU A 104 5.08 15.93 5.41
CA GLU A 104 4.32 16.84 4.55
C GLU A 104 3.47 16.15 3.47
N GLU A 105 2.15 16.26 3.58
CA GLU A 105 1.27 16.06 2.43
C GLU A 105 1.75 17.02 1.33
N THR A 106 2.68 16.59 0.52
CA THR A 106 3.06 17.31 -0.68
C THR A 106 1.91 17.17 -1.66
N GLU A 107 0.89 18.00 -1.44
CA GLU A 107 -0.04 18.30 -2.52
C GLU A 107 0.83 18.72 -3.70
N PHE A 108 0.77 17.97 -4.79
CA PHE A 108 1.52 18.34 -6.00
C PHE A 108 1.00 19.71 -6.46
N SER A 109 1.68 20.74 -5.99
CA SER A 109 1.40 22.12 -6.34
C SER A 109 2.55 22.67 -7.18
N VAL A 110 2.22 23.27 -8.31
CA VAL A 110 3.20 23.96 -9.12
C VAL A 110 3.50 25.30 -8.45
N PRO A 111 4.75 25.59 -8.06
CA PRO A 111 5.12 26.86 -7.46
C PRO A 111 4.77 28.02 -8.40
N LYS A 112 4.00 29.00 -7.93
CA LYS A 112 3.59 30.16 -8.71
C LYS A 112 4.70 31.22 -8.84
N THR A 113 5.78 31.07 -8.09
CA THR A 113 6.85 32.05 -7.95
C THR A 113 7.93 31.99 -9.04
N GLN A 114 8.04 30.82 -9.73
CA GLN A 114 9.05 30.61 -10.78
C GLN A 114 8.36 30.27 -12.10
N LYS A 115 8.66 31.03 -13.14
CA LYS A 115 8.13 30.82 -14.50
C LYS A 115 9.29 30.85 -15.51
N PRO A 116 9.36 29.87 -16.43
CA PRO A 116 8.49 28.70 -16.52
C PRO A 116 8.79 27.64 -15.46
N HIS A 117 7.77 26.89 -14.99
CA HIS A 117 7.98 25.72 -14.18
C HIS A 117 8.23 24.51 -15.11
N VAL A 118 9.39 23.89 -14.97
CA VAL A 118 9.83 22.79 -15.83
C VAL A 118 9.71 21.47 -15.08
N ILE A 119 8.97 20.52 -15.67
CA ILE A 119 8.82 19.16 -15.14
C ILE A 119 9.47 18.20 -16.13
N MET A 120 10.52 17.49 -15.69
CA MET A 120 11.18 16.46 -16.48
C MET A 120 10.65 15.08 -16.11
N VAL A 121 10.12 14.34 -17.09
CA VAL A 121 9.65 12.96 -16.90
C VAL A 121 10.65 12.00 -17.55
N VAL A 122 11.28 11.17 -16.73
CA VAL A 122 12.32 10.23 -17.15
C VAL A 122 11.88 8.78 -16.90
N GLY A 123 12.46 7.84 -17.63
CA GLY A 123 12.19 6.41 -17.46
C GLY A 123 12.54 5.61 -18.73
N VAL A 124 12.60 4.28 -18.59
CA VAL A 124 12.87 3.35 -19.68
C VAL A 124 11.71 3.29 -20.70
N ASN A 125 11.94 2.70 -21.87
CA ASN A 125 10.89 2.51 -22.87
C ASN A 125 9.77 1.62 -22.29
N GLY A 126 8.51 1.98 -22.57
CA GLY A 126 7.35 1.25 -22.03
C GLY A 126 6.95 1.58 -20.58
N ALA A 127 7.73 2.39 -19.84
CA ALA A 127 7.44 2.74 -18.43
C ALA A 127 6.20 3.65 -18.22
N GLY A 128 5.46 3.98 -19.28
CA GLY A 128 4.24 4.80 -19.17
C GLY A 128 4.48 6.31 -19.10
N LYS A 129 5.66 6.81 -19.49
CA LYS A 129 5.99 8.25 -19.48
C LYS A 129 4.94 9.11 -20.15
N THR A 130 4.61 8.81 -21.40
CA THR A 130 3.63 9.57 -22.20
C THR A 130 2.24 9.55 -21.57
N THR A 131 1.82 8.42 -21.02
CA THR A 131 0.54 8.29 -20.30
C THR A 131 0.53 9.16 -19.05
N THR A 132 1.64 9.17 -18.31
CA THR A 132 1.78 9.98 -17.09
C THR A 132 1.76 11.47 -17.42
N ILE A 133 2.49 11.88 -18.48
CA ILE A 133 2.49 13.28 -18.96
C ILE A 133 1.07 13.71 -19.34
N GLY A 134 0.33 12.88 -20.09
CA GLY A 134 -1.04 13.20 -20.47
C GLY A 134 -1.98 13.35 -19.28
N LYS A 135 -1.88 12.49 -18.29
CA LYS A 135 -2.67 12.57 -17.04
C LYS A 135 -2.31 13.82 -16.24
N LEU A 136 -1.01 14.13 -16.12
CA LEU A 136 -0.53 15.31 -15.40
C LEU A 136 -0.98 16.60 -16.09
N ALA A 137 -0.80 16.70 -17.40
CA ALA A 137 -1.26 17.85 -18.20
C ALA A 137 -2.78 18.07 -18.05
N TYR A 138 -3.56 17.00 -18.07
CA TYR A 138 -5.01 17.10 -17.83
C TYR A 138 -5.35 17.64 -16.43
N GLN A 139 -4.64 17.17 -15.40
CA GLN A 139 -4.85 17.68 -14.03
C GLN A 139 -4.47 19.15 -13.89
N LEU A 140 -3.31 19.57 -14.45
CA LEU A 140 -2.86 20.95 -14.42
C LEU A 140 -3.81 21.87 -15.19
N LYS A 141 -4.28 21.45 -16.37
CA LYS A 141 -5.30 22.18 -17.13
C LYS A 141 -6.60 22.36 -16.33
N LYS A 142 -7.03 21.34 -15.58
CA LYS A 142 -8.22 21.42 -14.72
C LYS A 142 -8.04 22.40 -13.54
N GLN A 143 -6.79 22.65 -13.13
CA GLN A 143 -6.42 23.64 -12.11
C GLN A 143 -6.23 25.04 -12.69
N GLY A 144 -6.41 25.23 -14.02
CA GLY A 144 -6.24 26.52 -14.69
C GLY A 144 -4.79 26.87 -15.02
N LEU A 145 -3.92 25.86 -15.06
CA LEU A 145 -2.49 25.99 -15.42
C LEU A 145 -2.23 25.49 -16.83
#